data_3583a540ceaea049b24a40c651c87d3d
#
_entry.id   3583a540ceaea049b24a40c651c87d3d
#
_cell.length_a   1.000
_cell.length_b   1.000
_cell.length_c   1.000
_cell.angle_alpha   90.00
_cell.angle_beta   90.00
_cell.angle_gamma   90.00
#
_symmetry.space_group_name_H-M   'P 1'
#
loop_
_entity.id
_entity.type
_entity.pdbx_description
1 polymer ?
#
loop_
_entity_poly.entity_id
_entity_poly.type
_entity_poly.pdbx_seq_one_letter_code
_entity_poly.pdbx_strand_id
1 'polypeptide(L)' 'MEKLTVRDQLEIAETNLDVAKEAIYEANLDCTDYEESRRLRILYYHVTSVLLEIRDNLKKLK' A
#
# COMPACT_ATOMS: atom_id res chain seq x y z
N MET A 1 -22.09 -18.66 6.26
CA MET A 1 -20.94 -17.91 5.75
C MET A 1 -20.35 -17.06 6.87
N GLU A 2 -19.08 -17.23 7.15
CA GLU A 2 -18.45 -16.49 8.22
C GLU A 2 -18.16 -15.05 7.80
N LYS A 3 -18.42 -14.13 8.70
CA LYS A 3 -18.13 -12.74 8.48
C LYS A 3 -16.66 -12.49 8.78
N LEU A 4 -15.99 -11.72 7.92
CA LEU A 4 -14.60 -11.35 8.16
C LEU A 4 -14.50 -10.46 9.40
N THR A 5 -13.47 -10.71 10.19
CA THR A 5 -13.18 -9.87 11.36
C THR A 5 -12.49 -8.58 10.89
N VAL A 6 -12.40 -7.61 11.79
CA VAL A 6 -11.65 -6.38 11.50
C VAL A 6 -10.20 -6.72 11.15
N ARG A 7 -9.58 -7.65 11.89
CA ARG A 7 -8.21 -8.09 11.59
C ARG A 7 -8.11 -8.66 10.17
N ASP A 8 -9.05 -9.53 9.79
CA ASP A 8 -9.04 -10.14 8.45
C ASP A 8 -9.13 -9.07 7.37
N GLN A 9 -10.01 -8.08 7.56
CA GLN A 9 -10.19 -6.99 6.61
C GLN A 9 -8.91 -6.15 6.49
N LEU A 10 -8.25 -5.87 7.61
CA LEU A 10 -7.00 -5.10 7.60
C LEU A 10 -5.86 -5.90 6.97
N GLU A 11 -5.82 -7.21 7.18
CA GLU A 11 -4.80 -8.04 6.53
C GLU A 11 -4.97 -8.07 5.01
N ILE A 12 -6.23 -8.10 4.53
CA ILE A 12 -6.52 -8.00 3.11
C ILE A 12 -6.05 -6.65 2.57
N ALA A 13 -6.33 -5.57 3.30
CA ALA A 13 -5.89 -4.23 2.90
C ALA A 13 -4.36 -4.14 2.85
N GLU A 14 -3.67 -4.72 3.83
CA GLU A 14 -2.21 -4.76 3.86
C GLU A 14 -1.67 -5.43 2.62
N THR A 15 -2.20 -6.59 2.27
CA THR A 15 -1.77 -7.34 1.09
C THR A 15 -2.00 -6.55 -0.18
N ASN A 16 -3.20 -5.94 -0.31
CA ASN A 16 -3.54 -5.18 -1.51
C ASN A 16 -2.67 -3.94 -1.65
N LEU A 17 -2.37 -3.26 -0.56
CA LEU A 17 -1.50 -2.08 -0.60
C LEU A 17 -0.07 -2.45 -0.92
N ASP A 18 0.39 -3.60 -0.46
CA ASP A 18 1.74 -4.07 -0.77
C ASP A 18 1.86 -4.34 -2.28
N VAL A 19 0.86 -4.96 -2.88
CA VAL A 19 0.81 -5.18 -4.32
C VAL A 19 0.76 -3.85 -5.07
N ALA A 20 -0.07 -2.91 -4.60
CA ALA A 20 -0.17 -1.59 -5.21
C ALA A 20 1.15 -0.84 -5.14
N LYS A 21 1.85 -0.91 -4.02
CA LYS A 21 3.16 -0.29 -3.84
C LYS A 21 4.16 -0.82 -4.87
N GLU A 22 4.20 -2.13 -5.05
CA GLU A 22 5.09 -2.76 -6.02
C GLU A 22 4.77 -2.31 -7.45
N ALA A 23 3.49 -2.24 -7.80
CA ALA A 23 3.07 -1.81 -9.12
C ALA A 23 3.47 -0.37 -9.40
N ILE A 24 3.34 0.51 -8.41
CA ILE A 24 3.74 1.92 -8.54
C ILE A 24 5.26 2.01 -8.71
N TYR A 25 6.00 1.23 -7.97
CA TYR A 25 7.46 1.19 -8.08
C TYR A 25 7.89 0.77 -9.49
N GLU A 26 7.29 -0.29 -10.03
CA GLU A 26 7.61 -0.76 -11.38
C GLU A 26 7.22 0.27 -12.44
N ALA A 27 6.07 0.92 -12.27
CA ALA A 27 5.66 1.97 -13.19
C ALA A 27 6.67 3.11 -13.20
N ASN A 28 7.22 3.46 -12.04
CA ASN A 28 8.23 4.50 -11.94
C ASN A 28 9.53 4.09 -12.64
N LEU A 29 9.93 2.83 -12.55
CA LEU A 29 11.13 2.34 -13.24
C LEU A 29 10.99 2.45 -14.76
N ASP A 30 9.79 2.23 -15.28
CA ASP A 30 9.53 2.29 -16.73
C ASP A 30 9.24 3.70 -17.23
N CYS A 31 9.10 4.65 -16.32
CA CYS A 31 8.72 6.01 -16.68
C CYS A 31 9.93 6.82 -17.16
N THR A 32 9.79 7.48 -18.30
CA THR A 32 10.85 8.32 -18.86
C THR A 32 10.59 9.81 -18.68
N ASP A 33 9.36 10.18 -18.30
CA ASP A 33 8.96 11.57 -18.06
C ASP A 33 9.27 11.95 -16.62
N TYR A 34 10.04 13.00 -16.42
CA TYR A 34 10.44 13.47 -15.09
C TYR A 34 9.23 13.84 -14.23
N GLU A 35 8.27 14.58 -14.80
CA GLU A 35 7.09 15.01 -14.03
C GLU A 35 6.23 13.81 -13.60
N GLU A 36 6.05 12.86 -14.50
CA GLU A 36 5.31 11.65 -14.20
C GLU A 36 6.03 10.81 -13.14
N SER A 37 7.34 10.68 -13.27
CA SER A 37 8.16 9.95 -12.29
C SER A 37 8.03 10.58 -10.90
N ARG A 38 8.03 11.92 -10.85
CA ARG A 38 7.87 12.63 -9.58
C ARG A 38 6.53 12.32 -8.92
N ARG A 39 5.44 12.33 -9.72
CA ARG A 39 4.11 12.01 -9.21
C ARG A 39 4.04 10.57 -8.68
N LEU A 40 4.65 9.64 -9.41
CA LEU A 40 4.67 8.24 -9.01
C LEU A 40 5.43 8.03 -7.69
N ARG A 41 6.53 8.77 -7.49
CA ARG A 41 7.26 8.70 -6.22
C ARG A 41 6.42 9.20 -5.06
N ILE A 42 5.67 10.28 -5.27
CA ILE A 42 4.78 10.82 -4.25
C ILE A 42 3.70 9.80 -3.89
N LEU A 43 3.10 9.17 -4.90
CA LEU A 43 2.11 8.12 -4.68
C LEU A 43 2.70 6.94 -3.92
N TYR A 44 3.91 6.55 -4.27
CA TYR A 44 4.60 5.46 -3.59
C TYR A 44 4.74 5.75 -2.09
N TYR A 45 5.15 6.96 -1.75
CA TYR A 45 5.30 7.35 -0.35
C TYR A 45 3.97 7.37 0.38
N HIS A 46 2.89 7.84 -0.28
CA HIS A 46 1.57 7.84 0.32
C HIS A 46 1.09 6.41 0.62
N VAL A 47 1.21 5.52 -0.36
CA VAL A 47 0.80 4.14 -0.18
C VAL A 47 1.62 3.46 0.92
N THR A 48 2.94 3.70 0.93
CA THR A 48 3.82 3.16 1.96
C THR A 48 3.41 3.64 3.35
N SER A 49 3.08 4.93 3.48
CA SER A 49 2.65 5.52 4.74
C SER A 49 1.36 4.87 5.26
N VAL A 50 0.37 4.71 4.38
CA VAL A 50 -0.89 4.06 4.75
C VAL A 50 -0.65 2.61 5.15
N LEU A 51 0.21 1.91 4.41
CA LEU A 51 0.55 0.52 4.71
C LEU A 51 1.17 0.39 6.10
N LEU A 52 2.06 1.31 6.47
CA LEU A 52 2.67 1.31 7.81
C LEU A 52 1.63 1.57 8.89
N GLU A 53 0.67 2.45 8.64
CA GLU A 53 -0.41 2.69 9.58
C GLU A 53 -1.27 1.45 9.79
N ILE A 54 -1.56 0.72 8.72
CA ILE A 54 -2.33 -0.52 8.82
C ILE A 54 -1.57 -1.55 9.64
N ARG A 55 -0.27 -1.70 9.39
CA ARG A 55 0.58 -2.62 10.14
C ARG A 55 0.61 -2.27 11.62
N ASP A 56 0.67 -0.98 11.94
CA ASP A 56 0.65 -0.51 13.32
C ASP A 56 -0.68 -0.83 13.99
N ASN A 57 -1.79 -0.62 13.29
CA ASN A 57 -3.11 -0.97 13.80
C ASN A 57 -3.25 -2.47 14.04
N LEU A 58 -2.71 -3.29 13.14
CA LEU A 58 -2.73 -4.74 13.30
C LEU A 58 -2.00 -5.18 14.56
N LYS A 59 -0.88 -4.51 14.88
CA LYS A 59 -0.13 -4.81 16.11
C LYS A 59 -0.92 -4.49 17.36
N LYS A 60 -1.82 -3.50 17.30
CA LYS A 60 -2.63 -3.11 18.44
C LYS A 60 -3.85 -3.99 18.63
N LEU A 61 -4.26 -4.73 17.62
CA LEU A 61 -5.35 -5.68 17.73
C LEU A 61 -4.88 -6.95 18.44
N LYS A 62 -5.72 -7.45 19.32
CA LYS A 62 -5.39 -8.65 20.07
C LYS A 62 -6.22 -9.83 19.63
#